data_9822503e6a24a0222f6fae35e1cd09aa
#
_entry.id   9822503e6a24a0222f6fae35e1cd09aa
#
_cell.length_a   1.000
_cell.length_b   1.000
_cell.length_c   1.000
_cell.angle_alpha   90.00
_cell.angle_beta   90.00
_cell.angle_gamma   90.00
#
_symmetry.space_group_name_H-M   'P 1'
#
loop_
_entity.id
_entity.type
_entity.pdbx_description
1 polymer ?
#
loop_
_entity_poly.entity_id
_entity_poly.type
_entity_poly.pdbx_seq_one_letter_code
_entity_poly.pdbx_strand_id
1 'polypeptide(L)'
;MKKVTKLMLAAFVAMFLLSACESKPKEQKLYIVSTNDMHANIDNFPQLAALMDSLRAVHPDLLLFSAGDNRSGNPINDRYAESSKPMYELMNAVGFDLSCFGNHEWDGDVSGLRNVLSWANFPFVCANVAFEDSLGMTNNHPYVIFEREGLKIGVIGGIQLGPNGYPDSHPKNLGGCHFVPITEVLPQYIEELKGCNAIFLLSHCGFEEDMETAAQVTGLDAIFGGHSHTRVAEKQLSNNVMVTQAEAKVKYVTLSTFTFLDGKLVDKEMQLLFVKEFPKRNAQVQAMVDGFNSNEYFRTVVTTNLTPVESYESLGCLMTDAIRTISGADMGFQNPGGVRYDTLSARPVTMKDILALDPFDNEIIQYTLSGEEIIRLMQSCFVTDHGPIYCSGCSYTYKVDDNGEMTDIKVKLANGKPLNLKAKYSVVMNSYMSSVFDYEHEDEGTSTFRTSNDMMLEYLSQHPEIDYGKVSRVTEK
;
A
#
# COMPACT_ATOMS: atom_id res chain seq x y z
N MET A 1 28.51 52.09 59.16
CA MET A 1 27.98 52.31 57.78
C MET A 1 28.79 51.59 56.68
N LYS A 2 30.11 51.67 56.59
CA LYS A 2 30.90 51.05 55.49
C LYS A 2 30.88 49.53 55.45
N LYS A 3 30.57 48.76 56.52
CA LYS A 3 30.45 47.28 56.49
C LYS A 3 29.09 46.82 56.06
N VAL A 4 28.00 47.55 56.30
CA VAL A 4 26.63 47.20 55.87
C VAL A 4 26.46 47.40 54.36
N THR A 5 27.07 48.45 53.80
CA THR A 5 27.05 48.77 52.38
C THR A 5 27.79 47.70 51.54
N LYS A 6 28.91 47.15 52.08
CA LYS A 6 29.63 46.03 51.37
C LYS A 6 28.86 44.74 51.44
N LEU A 7 28.10 44.47 52.52
CA LEU A 7 27.26 43.23 52.56
C LEU A 7 26.05 43.29 51.62
N MET A 8 25.41 44.49 51.52
CA MET A 8 24.31 44.70 50.57
C MET A 8 24.75 44.60 49.07
N LEU A 9 25.96 45.15 48.78
CA LEU A 9 26.50 45.06 47.42
C LEU A 9 26.89 43.62 47.03
N ALA A 10 27.42 42.81 47.97
CA ALA A 10 27.72 41.41 47.77
C ALA A 10 26.43 40.54 47.59
N ALA A 11 25.37 40.86 48.37
CA ALA A 11 24.06 40.19 48.19
C ALA A 11 23.38 40.54 46.87
N PHE A 12 23.52 41.79 46.40
CA PHE A 12 22.99 42.22 45.11
C PHE A 12 23.75 41.60 43.94
N VAL A 13 25.08 41.47 44.02
CA VAL A 13 25.90 40.76 42.98
C VAL A 13 25.63 39.24 43.00
N ALA A 14 25.42 38.62 44.17
CA ALA A 14 25.03 37.21 44.27
C ALA A 14 23.63 36.95 43.72
N MET A 15 22.69 37.90 43.89
CA MET A 15 21.33 37.77 43.30
C MET A 15 21.33 37.95 41.78
N PHE A 16 22.24 38.76 41.22
CA PHE A 16 22.44 38.90 39.77
C PHE A 16 23.19 37.73 39.14
N LEU A 17 24.04 37.02 39.91
CA LEU A 17 24.71 35.81 39.43
C LEU A 17 23.82 34.55 39.47
N LEU A 18 22.74 34.57 40.26
CA LEU A 18 21.73 33.49 40.28
C LEU A 18 20.67 33.63 39.20
N SER A 19 20.50 34.80 38.58
CA SER A 19 19.55 35.02 37.47
C SER A 19 20.17 34.84 36.06
N ALA A 20 21.44 34.44 35.97
CA ALA A 20 22.16 34.36 34.69
C ALA A 20 22.41 32.93 34.19
N CYS A 21 21.69 31.93 34.72
CA CYS A 21 21.73 30.56 34.21
C CYS A 21 20.33 30.07 33.82
N GLU A 22 19.62 30.84 33.01
CA GLU A 22 18.61 30.22 32.15
C GLU A 22 19.40 29.50 31.05
N SER A 23 19.57 28.19 31.22
CA SER A 23 20.07 27.36 30.14
C SER A 23 19.12 27.56 28.95
N LYS A 24 19.65 27.90 27.77
CA LYS A 24 18.84 27.96 26.58
C LYS A 24 18.11 26.59 26.43
N PRO A 25 16.84 26.58 26.04
CA PRO A 25 16.12 25.35 25.82
C PRO A 25 16.95 24.44 24.92
N LYS A 26 17.06 23.15 25.28
CA LYS A 26 17.76 22.17 24.46
C LYS A 26 16.89 21.85 23.26
N GLU A 27 17.28 22.31 22.07
CA GLU A 27 16.66 21.94 20.82
C GLU A 27 17.20 20.58 20.36
N GLN A 28 16.31 19.68 19.97
CA GLN A 28 16.61 18.36 19.39
C GLN A 28 15.72 18.13 18.18
N LYS A 29 16.23 17.46 17.16
CA LYS A 29 15.48 17.15 15.94
C LYS A 29 15.51 15.66 15.67
N LEU A 30 14.33 15.09 15.46
CA LEU A 30 14.15 13.73 14.99
C LEU A 30 13.81 13.75 13.52
N TYR A 31 14.50 12.94 12.74
CA TYR A 31 14.27 12.76 11.32
C TYR A 31 13.75 11.37 11.05
N ILE A 32 12.63 11.27 10.31
CA ILE A 32 12.04 10.01 9.90
C ILE A 32 11.80 10.05 8.40
N VAL A 33 12.30 9.04 7.69
CA VAL A 33 11.88 8.76 6.32
C VAL A 33 10.83 7.67 6.37
N SER A 34 9.71 7.87 5.69
CA SER A 34 8.67 6.86 5.53
C SER A 34 8.45 6.51 4.06
N THR A 35 8.29 5.22 3.81
CA THR A 35 7.81 4.61 2.57
C THR A 35 6.47 3.95 2.83
N ASN A 36 5.72 3.67 1.79
CA ASN A 36 4.48 2.88 1.84
C ASN A 36 4.24 2.22 0.48
N ASP A 37 3.43 1.17 0.46
CA ASP A 37 2.94 0.55 -0.77
C ASP A 37 4.07 0.31 -1.79
N MET A 38 5.16 -0.28 -1.31
CA MET A 38 6.34 -0.50 -2.16
C MET A 38 6.09 -1.55 -3.24
N HIS A 39 5.13 -2.45 -3.02
CA HIS A 39 4.67 -3.45 -3.98
C HIS A 39 5.80 -4.14 -4.73
N ALA A 40 6.79 -4.59 -3.96
CA ALA A 40 7.98 -5.26 -4.44
C ALA A 40 8.70 -4.54 -5.60
N ASN A 41 8.60 -3.21 -5.69
CA ASN A 41 9.31 -2.42 -6.69
C ASN A 41 10.81 -2.37 -6.41
N ILE A 42 11.48 -3.51 -6.60
CA ILE A 42 12.92 -3.70 -6.32
C ILE A 42 13.81 -2.82 -7.20
N ASP A 43 13.35 -2.44 -8.40
CA ASP A 43 14.15 -1.71 -9.39
C ASP A 43 14.51 -0.28 -8.95
N ASN A 44 13.76 0.32 -8.00
CA ASN A 44 14.04 1.64 -7.43
C ASN A 44 14.88 1.60 -6.14
N PHE A 45 15.16 0.42 -5.58
CA PHE A 45 15.94 0.26 -4.35
C PHE A 45 17.37 0.79 -4.41
N PRO A 46 18.10 0.70 -5.54
CA PRO A 46 19.44 1.30 -5.63
C PRO A 46 19.44 2.82 -5.44
N GLN A 47 18.40 3.53 -5.93
CA GLN A 47 18.23 4.97 -5.70
C GLN A 47 17.81 5.27 -4.28
N LEU A 48 16.86 4.48 -3.72
CA LEU A 48 16.44 4.59 -2.32
C LEU A 48 17.64 4.44 -1.38
N ALA A 49 18.46 3.41 -1.58
CA ALA A 49 19.66 3.19 -0.77
C ALA A 49 20.64 4.36 -0.85
N ALA A 50 20.90 4.88 -2.05
CA ALA A 50 21.80 6.03 -2.22
C ALA A 50 21.23 7.34 -1.62
N LEU A 51 19.92 7.53 -1.65
CA LEU A 51 19.24 8.62 -0.95
C LEU A 51 19.41 8.47 0.57
N MET A 52 19.14 7.27 1.10
CA MET A 52 19.31 6.99 2.54
C MET A 52 20.75 7.16 3.00
N ASP A 53 21.75 6.71 2.23
CA ASP A 53 23.16 6.97 2.52
C ASP A 53 23.47 8.47 2.62
N SER A 54 22.89 9.26 1.70
CA SER A 54 23.06 10.71 1.68
C SER A 54 22.41 11.42 2.87
N LEU A 55 21.21 10.97 3.27
CA LEU A 55 20.50 11.51 4.42
C LEU A 55 21.16 11.12 5.74
N ARG A 56 21.57 9.86 5.90
CA ARG A 56 22.26 9.37 7.11
C ARG A 56 23.63 9.99 7.30
N ALA A 57 24.31 10.40 6.23
CA ALA A 57 25.57 11.15 6.32
C ALA A 57 25.39 12.51 7.02
N VAL A 58 24.19 13.12 6.97
CA VAL A 58 23.85 14.40 7.59
C VAL A 58 23.08 14.18 8.91
N HIS A 59 22.25 13.18 8.98
CA HIS A 59 21.38 12.82 10.09
C HIS A 59 21.61 11.36 10.51
N PRO A 60 22.67 11.04 11.28
CA PRO A 60 23.05 9.66 11.61
C PRO A 60 21.98 8.85 12.34
N ASP A 61 21.15 9.52 13.15
CA ASP A 61 20.08 8.92 13.96
C ASP A 61 18.72 8.85 13.25
N LEU A 62 18.69 9.14 11.92
CA LEU A 62 17.49 9.08 11.10
C LEU A 62 16.91 7.67 11.11
N LEU A 63 15.57 7.58 11.25
CA LEU A 63 14.79 6.35 11.19
C LEU A 63 14.17 6.17 9.80
N LEU A 64 14.06 4.91 9.34
CA LEU A 64 13.41 4.55 8.08
C LEU A 64 12.28 3.55 8.35
N PHE A 65 11.04 3.97 8.03
CA PHE A 65 9.82 3.19 8.25
C PHE A 65 9.16 2.77 6.94
N SER A 66 8.43 1.65 6.98
CA SER A 66 7.50 1.28 5.93
C SER A 66 6.09 1.13 6.49
N ALA A 67 5.13 1.83 5.88
CA ALA A 67 3.73 1.76 6.22
C ALA A 67 2.99 0.62 5.48
N GLY A 68 3.62 -0.55 5.34
CA GLY A 68 3.04 -1.78 4.81
C GLY A 68 3.01 -1.89 3.28
N ASP A 69 2.43 -2.97 2.80
CA ASP A 69 2.38 -3.39 1.40
C ASP A 69 3.77 -3.39 0.75
N ASN A 70 4.69 -4.08 1.41
CA ASN A 70 6.06 -4.21 0.93
C ASN A 70 6.15 -5.20 -0.24
N ARG A 71 5.35 -6.26 -0.20
CA ARG A 71 5.34 -7.36 -1.18
C ARG A 71 4.20 -7.18 -2.21
N SER A 72 4.14 -8.09 -3.17
CA SER A 72 3.13 -8.22 -4.23
C SER A 72 3.09 -7.08 -5.25
N GLY A 73 3.41 -7.42 -6.49
CA GLY A 73 3.39 -6.52 -7.63
C GLY A 73 4.61 -6.62 -8.54
N ASN A 74 5.60 -7.45 -8.19
CA ASN A 74 6.75 -7.73 -9.05
C ASN A 74 7.01 -9.24 -9.12
N PRO A 75 6.84 -9.88 -10.28
CA PRO A 75 6.98 -11.32 -10.43
C PRO A 75 8.36 -11.86 -10.07
N ILE A 76 9.42 -11.05 -10.17
CA ILE A 76 10.77 -11.41 -9.72
C ILE A 76 10.77 -11.72 -8.22
N ASN A 77 10.03 -10.94 -7.44
CA ASN A 77 9.88 -11.11 -6.01
C ASN A 77 8.83 -12.19 -5.67
N ASP A 78 7.67 -12.09 -6.31
CA ASP A 78 6.49 -12.86 -5.95
C ASP A 78 6.62 -14.34 -6.36
N ARG A 79 7.32 -14.60 -7.47
CA ARG A 79 7.62 -15.94 -7.99
C ARG A 79 9.08 -16.38 -7.78
N TYR A 80 9.78 -15.74 -6.86
CA TYR A 80 11.08 -16.22 -6.39
C TYR A 80 10.92 -17.56 -5.68
N ALA A 81 11.98 -18.36 -5.62
CA ALA A 81 11.94 -19.69 -4.98
C ALA A 81 11.42 -19.63 -3.53
N GLU A 82 11.78 -18.56 -2.81
CA GLU A 82 11.22 -18.18 -1.53
C GLU A 82 10.47 -16.85 -1.76
N SER A 83 9.17 -16.94 -2.06
CA SER A 83 8.34 -15.80 -2.46
C SER A 83 8.48 -14.62 -1.48
N SER A 84 8.71 -13.44 -2.01
CA SER A 84 8.93 -12.17 -1.30
C SER A 84 10.31 -11.97 -0.66
N LYS A 85 11.17 -12.98 -0.58
CA LYS A 85 12.48 -12.86 0.05
C LYS A 85 13.38 -11.78 -0.57
N PRO A 86 13.43 -11.58 -1.91
CA PRO A 86 14.21 -10.49 -2.50
C PRO A 86 13.89 -9.11 -1.92
N MET A 87 12.61 -8.82 -1.68
CA MET A 87 12.19 -7.54 -1.12
C MET A 87 12.75 -7.33 0.29
N TYR A 88 12.63 -8.33 1.16
CA TYR A 88 13.08 -8.22 2.55
C TYR A 88 14.62 -8.22 2.67
N GLU A 89 15.33 -8.92 1.79
CA GLU A 89 16.79 -8.82 1.69
C GLU A 89 17.22 -7.39 1.29
N LEU A 90 16.50 -6.74 0.36
CA LEU A 90 16.76 -5.36 -0.03
C LEU A 90 16.40 -4.37 1.10
N MET A 91 15.27 -4.56 1.78
CA MET A 91 14.90 -3.74 2.95
C MET A 91 15.96 -3.83 4.06
N ASN A 92 16.46 -5.04 4.35
CA ASN A 92 17.56 -5.25 5.29
C ASN A 92 18.85 -4.54 4.83
N ALA A 93 19.19 -4.61 3.54
CA ALA A 93 20.39 -3.97 2.99
C ALA A 93 20.31 -2.43 3.02
N VAL A 94 19.13 -1.84 2.84
CA VAL A 94 18.89 -0.39 2.97
C VAL A 94 18.82 0.05 4.43
N GLY A 95 18.53 -0.88 5.35
CA GLY A 95 18.46 -0.62 6.78
C GLY A 95 17.13 0.03 7.19
N PHE A 96 16.02 -0.65 6.94
CA PHE A 96 14.73 -0.29 7.54
C PHE A 96 14.78 -0.53 9.05
N ASP A 97 14.13 0.36 9.81
CA ASP A 97 14.07 0.30 11.28
C ASP A 97 12.73 -0.27 11.76
N LEU A 98 11.66 -0.14 10.96
CA LEU A 98 10.30 -0.56 11.31
C LEU A 98 9.43 -0.76 10.07
N SER A 99 8.49 -1.71 10.14
CA SER A 99 7.37 -1.83 9.20
C SER A 99 6.06 -2.09 9.94
N CYS A 100 4.91 -1.67 9.38
CA CYS A 100 3.63 -2.27 9.74
C CYS A 100 3.19 -3.28 8.69
N PHE A 101 2.07 -3.96 8.94
CA PHE A 101 1.43 -4.79 7.93
C PHE A 101 0.56 -3.93 7.01
N GLY A 102 0.58 -4.23 5.71
CA GLY A 102 -0.49 -3.90 4.79
C GLY A 102 -1.29 -5.16 4.44
N ASN A 103 -2.35 -5.04 3.66
CA ASN A 103 -3.20 -6.15 3.28
C ASN A 103 -2.45 -7.18 2.40
N HIS A 104 -1.50 -6.73 1.61
CA HIS A 104 -0.69 -7.62 0.76
C HIS A 104 0.34 -8.44 1.51
N GLU A 105 0.64 -8.17 2.78
CA GLU A 105 1.48 -9.06 3.58
C GLU A 105 0.87 -10.46 3.72
N TRP A 106 -0.45 -10.61 3.57
CA TRP A 106 -1.17 -11.90 3.58
C TRP A 106 -1.30 -12.60 2.22
N ASP A 107 -0.80 -12.07 1.12
CA ASP A 107 -0.92 -12.70 -0.21
C ASP A 107 -0.25 -14.09 -0.29
N GLY A 108 0.74 -14.36 0.54
CA GLY A 108 1.35 -15.67 0.70
C GLY A 108 0.74 -16.51 1.83
N ASP A 109 -0.50 -16.24 2.23
CA ASP A 109 -1.15 -16.77 3.41
C ASP A 109 -0.40 -16.47 4.74
N VAL A 110 -0.88 -17.04 5.83
CA VAL A 110 -0.25 -16.95 7.17
C VAL A 110 1.17 -17.56 7.19
N SER A 111 1.42 -18.59 6.38
CA SER A 111 2.75 -19.21 6.27
C SER A 111 3.74 -18.26 5.56
N GLY A 112 3.29 -17.60 4.49
CA GLY A 112 4.06 -16.57 3.80
C GLY A 112 4.37 -15.38 4.70
N LEU A 113 3.38 -14.90 5.49
CA LEU A 113 3.58 -13.84 6.47
C LEU A 113 4.63 -14.23 7.52
N ARG A 114 4.56 -15.45 8.07
CA ARG A 114 5.56 -15.94 9.05
C ARG A 114 6.97 -15.95 8.45
N ASN A 115 7.12 -16.35 7.18
CA ASN A 115 8.41 -16.33 6.50
C ASN A 115 8.94 -14.89 6.39
N VAL A 116 8.11 -13.94 5.97
CA VAL A 116 8.44 -12.52 5.89
C VAL A 116 8.96 -11.99 7.22
N LEU A 117 8.24 -12.26 8.32
CA LEU A 117 8.65 -11.86 9.66
C LEU A 117 10.00 -12.45 10.09
N SER A 118 10.34 -13.65 9.58
CA SER A 118 11.60 -14.32 9.88
C SER A 118 12.79 -13.77 9.08
N TRP A 119 12.56 -13.21 7.90
CA TRP A 119 13.62 -12.65 7.04
C TRP A 119 13.96 -11.20 7.37
N ALA A 120 13.00 -10.44 7.93
CA ALA A 120 13.23 -9.05 8.29
C ALA A 120 14.17 -8.94 9.51
N ASN A 121 15.18 -8.08 9.40
CA ASN A 121 16.10 -7.72 10.50
C ASN A 121 15.58 -6.55 11.36
N PHE A 122 14.34 -6.14 11.13
CA PHE A 122 13.64 -5.06 11.82
C PHE A 122 12.29 -5.57 12.33
N PRO A 123 11.71 -4.95 13.38
CA PRO A 123 10.42 -5.34 13.90
C PRO A 123 9.26 -4.94 12.98
N PHE A 124 8.14 -5.66 13.13
CA PHE A 124 6.84 -5.26 12.61
C PHE A 124 5.93 -4.80 13.74
N VAL A 125 5.05 -3.84 13.43
CA VAL A 125 4.02 -3.38 14.34
C VAL A 125 2.63 -3.50 13.72
N CYS A 126 1.69 -4.08 14.48
CA CYS A 126 0.27 -4.05 14.17
C CYS A 126 -0.51 -4.29 15.47
N ALA A 127 -1.23 -3.29 15.94
CA ALA A 127 -1.93 -3.31 17.22
C ALA A 127 -3.33 -3.93 17.11
N ASN A 128 -3.91 -3.95 15.93
CA ASN A 128 -5.29 -4.37 15.70
C ASN A 128 -5.42 -5.76 15.04
N VAL A 129 -4.36 -6.58 15.10
CA VAL A 129 -4.39 -8.00 14.75
C VAL A 129 -3.94 -8.87 15.93
N ALA A 130 -4.68 -9.92 16.22
CA ALA A 130 -4.27 -10.99 17.12
C ALA A 130 -4.12 -12.29 16.32
N PHE A 131 -3.05 -13.03 16.60
CA PHE A 131 -2.76 -14.32 15.97
C PHE A 131 -3.04 -15.45 16.97
N GLU A 132 -3.61 -16.55 16.51
CA GLU A 132 -3.68 -17.77 17.31
C GLU A 132 -2.26 -18.28 17.63
N ASP A 133 -2.03 -18.77 18.86
CA ASP A 133 -0.74 -19.31 19.31
C ASP A 133 -0.19 -20.41 18.38
N SER A 134 -1.10 -21.19 17.79
CA SER A 134 -0.78 -22.27 16.83
C SER A 134 -0.03 -21.80 15.58
N LEU A 135 -0.15 -20.51 15.22
CA LEU A 135 0.51 -19.92 14.05
C LEU A 135 1.98 -19.63 14.30
N GLY A 136 2.43 -19.55 15.55
CA GLY A 136 3.83 -19.33 15.92
C GLY A 136 4.40 -18.03 15.37
N MET A 137 3.57 -16.96 15.31
CA MET A 137 3.99 -15.64 14.84
C MET A 137 4.99 -15.03 15.81
N THR A 138 6.09 -14.54 15.27
CA THR A 138 7.15 -13.84 16.01
C THR A 138 7.42 -12.51 15.30
N ASN A 139 8.18 -11.62 15.95
CA ASN A 139 8.58 -10.33 15.38
C ASN A 139 7.42 -9.39 14.99
N ASN A 140 6.23 -9.59 15.61
CA ASN A 140 5.11 -8.66 15.53
C ASN A 140 4.78 -8.12 16.93
N HIS A 141 4.64 -6.80 17.03
CA HIS A 141 4.38 -6.07 18.26
C HIS A 141 3.23 -5.09 18.04
N PRO A 142 2.42 -4.74 19.06
CA PRO A 142 1.44 -3.68 18.91
C PRO A 142 2.09 -2.30 18.69
N TYR A 143 3.24 -2.08 19.32
CA TYR A 143 4.05 -0.87 19.19
C TYR A 143 5.53 -1.15 19.48
N VAL A 144 6.39 -0.18 19.12
CA VAL A 144 7.82 -0.15 19.45
C VAL A 144 8.19 1.22 20.01
N ILE A 145 9.15 1.28 20.93
CA ILE A 145 9.71 2.52 21.45
C ILE A 145 11.14 2.68 20.94
N PHE A 146 11.42 3.76 20.22
CA PHE A 146 12.75 4.17 19.82
C PHE A 146 13.31 5.18 20.82
N GLU A 147 14.58 5.03 21.17
CA GLU A 147 15.32 6.04 21.93
C GLU A 147 16.37 6.70 21.03
N ARG A 148 16.25 8.02 20.83
CA ARG A 148 17.16 8.82 19.99
C ARG A 148 17.50 10.11 20.72
N GLU A 149 18.78 10.37 20.94
CA GLU A 149 19.29 11.57 21.66
C GLU A 149 18.63 11.84 23.03
N GLY A 150 18.11 10.80 23.68
CA GLY A 150 17.38 10.88 24.95
C GLY A 150 15.88 11.19 24.80
N LEU A 151 15.36 11.24 23.57
CA LEU A 151 13.92 11.26 23.27
C LEU A 151 13.40 9.82 23.19
N LYS A 152 12.21 9.60 23.77
CA LYS A 152 11.45 8.35 23.64
C LYS A 152 10.32 8.56 22.65
N ILE A 153 10.28 7.74 21.61
CA ILE A 153 9.33 7.84 20.51
C ILE A 153 8.55 6.53 20.44
N GLY A 154 7.26 6.57 20.76
CA GLY A 154 6.36 5.44 20.62
C GLY A 154 5.81 5.37 19.20
N VAL A 155 5.83 4.19 18.57
CA VAL A 155 5.24 3.97 17.24
C VAL A 155 4.30 2.77 17.32
N ILE A 156 3.00 3.02 17.16
CA ILE A 156 1.94 2.01 17.13
C ILE A 156 1.72 1.61 15.67
N GLY A 157 1.41 0.34 15.39
CA GLY A 157 1.04 -0.11 14.04
C GLY A 157 -0.45 -0.29 13.86
N GLY A 158 -0.96 -0.10 12.65
CA GLY A 158 -2.37 -0.33 12.32
C GLY A 158 -2.59 -0.74 10.88
N ILE A 159 -3.63 -1.57 10.65
CA ILE A 159 -4.07 -2.01 9.32
C ILE A 159 -5.56 -1.73 9.14
N GLN A 160 -5.94 -1.41 7.90
CA GLN A 160 -7.33 -1.22 7.51
C GLN A 160 -8.15 -2.51 7.64
N LEU A 161 -9.46 -2.34 7.80
CA LEU A 161 -10.43 -3.42 7.69
C LEU A 161 -11.50 -3.03 6.66
N GLY A 162 -11.71 -3.90 5.69
CA GLY A 162 -12.82 -3.78 4.75
C GLY A 162 -14.19 -3.98 5.43
N PRO A 163 -15.29 -3.85 4.67
CA PRO A 163 -16.66 -3.98 5.21
C PRO A 163 -16.93 -5.31 5.91
N ASN A 164 -16.17 -6.35 5.60
CA ASN A 164 -16.29 -7.69 6.19
C ASN A 164 -15.52 -7.85 7.52
N GLY A 165 -14.87 -6.80 8.02
CA GLY A 165 -14.15 -6.80 9.29
C GLY A 165 -12.77 -7.45 9.25
N TYR A 166 -12.17 -7.59 8.07
CA TYR A 166 -10.80 -8.04 7.85
C TYR A 166 -10.12 -7.23 6.72
N PRO A 167 -8.78 -7.26 6.62
CA PRO A 167 -8.04 -6.54 5.57
C PRO A 167 -8.46 -6.96 4.16
N ASP A 168 -8.24 -6.10 3.17
CA ASP A 168 -8.49 -6.36 1.76
C ASP A 168 -7.54 -7.45 1.21
N SER A 169 -7.78 -8.67 1.66
CA SER A 169 -7.06 -9.88 1.27
C SER A 169 -8.04 -11.04 1.09
N HIS A 170 -7.62 -12.06 0.34
CA HIS A 170 -8.46 -13.23 0.14
C HIS A 170 -8.72 -13.94 1.49
N PRO A 171 -9.98 -14.21 1.89
CA PRO A 171 -10.32 -14.77 3.22
C PRO A 171 -9.56 -16.06 3.58
N LYS A 172 -9.27 -16.91 2.57
CA LYS A 172 -8.49 -18.15 2.79
C LYS A 172 -7.08 -17.90 3.35
N ASN A 173 -6.53 -16.69 3.14
CA ASN A 173 -5.18 -16.34 3.57
C ASN A 173 -5.12 -15.87 5.03
N LEU A 174 -6.27 -15.63 5.68
CA LEU A 174 -6.39 -14.97 6.98
C LEU A 174 -6.67 -15.95 8.14
N GLY A 175 -6.60 -17.26 7.90
CA GLY A 175 -6.94 -18.28 8.90
C GLY A 175 -6.14 -18.13 10.19
N GLY A 176 -6.82 -18.08 11.35
CA GLY A 176 -6.23 -17.91 12.67
C GLY A 176 -5.80 -16.48 13.01
N CYS A 177 -6.19 -15.48 12.17
CA CYS A 177 -6.03 -14.05 12.45
C CYS A 177 -7.36 -13.46 12.93
N HIS A 178 -7.29 -12.61 13.96
CA HIS A 178 -8.45 -11.90 14.51
C HIS A 178 -8.19 -10.41 14.46
N PHE A 179 -9.08 -9.69 13.83
CA PHE A 179 -8.93 -8.26 13.58
C PHE A 179 -9.98 -7.45 14.36
N VAL A 180 -9.61 -6.24 14.76
CA VAL A 180 -10.53 -5.25 15.35
C VAL A 180 -10.21 -3.88 14.74
N PRO A 181 -11.17 -2.93 14.69
CA PRO A 181 -10.90 -1.59 14.20
C PRO A 181 -9.74 -0.93 14.96
N ILE A 182 -8.83 -0.26 14.24
CA ILE A 182 -7.65 0.35 14.87
C ILE A 182 -8.03 1.40 15.92
N THR A 183 -9.12 2.14 15.69
CA THR A 183 -9.64 3.16 16.61
C THR A 183 -10.09 2.61 17.97
N GLU A 184 -10.45 1.33 18.05
CA GLU A 184 -10.84 0.68 19.30
C GLU A 184 -9.63 0.40 20.22
N VAL A 185 -8.45 0.13 19.64
CA VAL A 185 -7.25 -0.26 20.41
C VAL A 185 -6.28 0.91 20.64
N LEU A 186 -6.30 1.94 19.79
CA LEU A 186 -5.41 3.10 19.93
C LEU A 186 -5.44 3.76 21.31
N PRO A 187 -6.60 4.00 21.96
CA PRO A 187 -6.63 4.65 23.27
C PRO A 187 -5.83 3.91 24.35
N GLN A 188 -5.84 2.57 24.34
CA GLN A 188 -5.07 1.74 25.25
C GLN A 188 -3.56 1.96 25.05
N TYR A 189 -3.07 1.82 23.83
CA TYR A 189 -1.64 1.91 23.55
C TYR A 189 -1.09 3.32 23.69
N ILE A 190 -1.90 4.35 23.39
CA ILE A 190 -1.54 5.75 23.67
C ILE A 190 -1.36 5.96 25.17
N GLU A 191 -2.23 5.41 26.02
CA GLU A 191 -2.08 5.49 27.48
C GLU A 191 -0.81 4.77 27.97
N GLU A 192 -0.49 3.59 27.41
CA GLU A 192 0.75 2.88 27.72
C GLU A 192 2.00 3.70 27.33
N LEU A 193 1.93 4.47 26.24
CA LEU A 193 3.02 5.28 25.68
C LEU A 193 3.05 6.73 26.18
N LYS A 194 2.18 7.13 27.10
CA LYS A 194 2.09 8.53 27.59
C LYS A 194 3.38 9.12 28.18
N GLY A 195 4.36 8.26 28.48
CA GLY A 195 5.70 8.67 28.92
C GLY A 195 6.68 8.95 27.79
N CYS A 196 6.27 8.78 26.53
CA CYS A 196 7.07 9.13 25.37
C CYS A 196 7.03 10.63 25.06
N ASN A 197 8.06 11.13 24.38
CA ASN A 197 8.15 12.52 23.94
C ASN A 197 7.28 12.79 22.70
N ALA A 198 7.00 11.75 21.91
CA ALA A 198 6.04 11.75 20.83
C ALA A 198 5.45 10.34 20.61
N ILE A 199 4.23 10.27 20.11
CA ILE A 199 3.53 9.03 19.78
C ILE A 199 3.06 9.10 18.33
N PHE A 200 3.48 8.16 17.53
CA PHE A 200 3.15 8.06 16.11
C PHE A 200 2.33 6.81 15.81
N LEU A 201 1.52 6.89 14.77
CA LEU A 201 0.87 5.73 14.15
C LEU A 201 1.56 5.43 12.81
N LEU A 202 2.01 4.21 12.63
CA LEU A 202 2.44 3.67 11.35
C LEU A 202 1.25 2.89 10.79
N SER A 203 0.55 3.48 9.84
CA SER A 203 -0.80 3.09 9.42
C SER A 203 -0.82 2.53 8.01
N HIS A 204 -1.61 1.48 7.82
CA HIS A 204 -2.01 1.01 6.50
C HIS A 204 -3.53 1.04 6.35
N CYS A 205 -4.15 2.19 6.66
CA CYS A 205 -5.60 2.33 6.65
C CYS A 205 -6.13 3.16 5.47
N GLY A 206 -5.27 3.91 4.79
CA GLY A 206 -5.66 4.85 3.76
C GLY A 206 -5.72 6.29 4.26
N PHE A 207 -5.48 7.24 3.35
CA PHE A 207 -5.30 8.65 3.71
C PHE A 207 -6.54 9.26 4.37
N GLU A 208 -7.72 8.99 3.84
CA GLU A 208 -8.98 9.54 4.37
C GLU A 208 -9.26 8.97 5.77
N GLU A 209 -9.09 7.67 5.98
CA GLU A 209 -9.26 7.03 7.28
C GLU A 209 -8.21 7.52 8.30
N ASP A 210 -6.98 7.76 7.86
CA ASP A 210 -5.92 8.35 8.68
C ASP A 210 -6.27 9.79 9.11
N MET A 211 -6.87 10.60 8.23
CA MET A 211 -7.33 11.94 8.54
C MET A 211 -8.50 11.93 9.54
N GLU A 212 -9.41 10.97 9.43
CA GLU A 212 -10.50 10.76 10.37
C GLU A 212 -9.99 10.28 11.73
N THR A 213 -9.08 9.30 11.74
CA THR A 213 -8.41 8.82 12.95
C THR A 213 -7.70 9.96 13.67
N ALA A 214 -6.97 10.82 12.95
CA ALA A 214 -6.32 12.00 13.49
C ALA A 214 -7.32 13.01 14.09
N ALA A 215 -8.52 13.13 13.52
CA ALA A 215 -9.57 14.02 14.03
C ALA A 215 -10.22 13.51 15.32
N GLN A 216 -10.36 12.18 15.45
CA GLN A 216 -11.14 11.53 16.51
C GLN A 216 -10.27 11.08 17.69
N VAL A 217 -9.04 10.62 17.43
CA VAL A 217 -8.15 10.04 18.44
C VAL A 217 -7.18 11.11 18.98
N THR A 218 -7.16 11.29 20.29
CA THR A 218 -6.25 12.23 20.95
C THR A 218 -4.99 11.54 21.42
N GLY A 219 -3.85 12.25 21.38
CA GLY A 219 -2.57 11.76 21.89
C GLY A 219 -1.60 11.25 20.82
N LEU A 220 -2.01 11.26 19.54
CA LEU A 220 -1.09 11.08 18.42
C LEU A 220 -0.45 12.40 17.99
N ASP A 221 0.79 12.34 17.53
CA ASP A 221 1.52 13.48 16.99
C ASP A 221 1.65 13.44 15.46
N ALA A 222 1.81 12.27 14.90
CA ALA A 222 1.81 12.06 13.43
C ALA A 222 1.31 10.67 13.06
N ILE A 223 0.85 10.54 11.80
CA ILE A 223 0.49 9.29 11.13
C ILE A 223 1.31 9.19 9.86
N PHE A 224 2.03 8.08 9.71
CA PHE A 224 2.72 7.67 8.49
C PHE A 224 1.85 6.63 7.81
N GLY A 225 1.13 7.05 6.76
CA GLY A 225 0.07 6.26 6.13
C GLY A 225 0.50 5.48 4.90
N GLY A 226 -0.35 4.52 4.50
CA GLY A 226 -0.28 3.70 3.30
C GLY A 226 -1.66 3.34 2.75
N HIS A 227 -1.76 2.28 1.96
CA HIS A 227 -2.96 1.65 1.40
C HIS A 227 -3.61 2.39 0.21
N SER A 228 -3.97 3.64 0.34
CA SER A 228 -4.69 4.40 -0.71
C SER A 228 -3.78 4.96 -1.81
N HIS A 229 -2.46 4.74 -1.75
CA HIS A 229 -1.46 5.26 -2.70
C HIS A 229 -1.52 6.78 -2.89
N THR A 230 -1.97 7.51 -1.88
CA THR A 230 -2.16 8.95 -1.97
C THR A 230 -0.82 9.68 -1.96
N ARG A 231 -0.64 10.61 -2.90
CA ARG A 231 0.53 11.48 -2.94
C ARG A 231 0.30 12.73 -2.09
N VAL A 232 0.78 12.72 -0.87
CA VAL A 232 0.74 13.89 0.03
C VAL A 232 1.97 14.75 -0.23
N ALA A 233 1.82 15.79 -1.07
CA ALA A 233 2.93 16.66 -1.48
C ALA A 233 3.18 17.81 -0.49
N GLU A 234 2.18 18.20 0.28
CA GLU A 234 2.23 19.30 1.24
C GLU A 234 1.75 18.83 2.61
N LYS A 235 2.26 19.46 3.67
CA LYS A 235 1.92 19.11 5.06
C LYS A 235 0.41 19.16 5.29
N GLN A 236 -0.16 18.02 5.66
CA GLN A 236 -1.56 17.88 6.08
C GLN A 236 -1.64 17.75 7.58
N LEU A 237 -2.59 18.45 8.19
CA LEU A 237 -2.85 18.41 9.62
C LEU A 237 -4.34 18.19 9.89
N SER A 238 -4.64 17.22 10.75
CA SER A 238 -5.97 17.03 11.33
C SER A 238 -5.81 17.00 12.85
N ASN A 239 -6.52 17.84 13.58
CA ASN A 239 -6.40 18.00 15.05
C ASN A 239 -4.94 18.13 15.53
N ASN A 240 -4.11 18.89 14.81
CA ASN A 240 -2.66 19.01 15.01
C ASN A 240 -1.87 17.70 14.85
N VAL A 241 -2.42 16.61 14.34
CA VAL A 241 -1.71 15.40 13.95
C VAL A 241 -1.25 15.54 12.51
N MET A 242 0.04 15.34 12.22
CA MET A 242 0.54 15.40 10.85
C MET A 242 0.30 14.04 10.16
N VAL A 243 -0.38 14.05 9.00
CA VAL A 243 -0.65 12.85 8.21
C VAL A 243 0.16 12.90 6.92
N THR A 244 0.87 11.81 6.62
CA THR A 244 1.76 11.70 5.45
C THR A 244 1.50 10.40 4.69
N GLN A 245 1.65 10.45 3.36
CA GLN A 245 1.69 9.26 2.49
C GLN A 245 2.51 9.58 1.24
N ALA A 246 3.31 8.63 0.73
CA ALA A 246 4.33 8.85 -0.28
C ALA A 246 3.99 8.23 -1.65
N GLU A 247 2.72 8.22 -2.05
CA GLU A 247 2.24 7.51 -3.25
C GLU A 247 2.50 5.99 -3.13
N ALA A 248 3.14 5.36 -4.11
CA ALA A 248 3.43 3.92 -4.11
C ALA A 248 4.70 3.59 -4.91
N LYS A 249 5.11 2.30 -4.90
CA LYS A 249 6.13 1.71 -5.76
C LYS A 249 7.50 2.39 -5.68
N VAL A 250 7.84 2.88 -4.48
CA VAL A 250 9.12 3.57 -4.21
C VAL A 250 9.38 4.72 -5.19
N LYS A 251 8.32 5.39 -5.67
CA LYS A 251 8.47 6.60 -6.50
C LYS A 251 8.92 7.77 -5.64
N TYR A 252 8.33 7.90 -4.46
CA TYR A 252 8.63 8.93 -3.47
C TYR A 252 8.93 8.31 -2.11
N VAL A 253 9.50 9.10 -1.23
CA VAL A 253 9.54 8.90 0.23
C VAL A 253 9.22 10.22 0.91
N THR A 254 8.65 10.17 2.12
CA THR A 254 8.44 11.37 2.92
C THR A 254 9.56 11.50 3.95
N LEU A 255 10.27 12.62 3.95
CA LEU A 255 11.18 13.03 5.01
C LEU A 255 10.41 13.92 5.99
N SER A 256 10.19 13.45 7.21
CA SER A 256 9.53 14.17 8.29
C SER A 256 10.57 14.65 9.32
N THR A 257 10.44 15.90 9.76
CA THR A 257 11.30 16.52 10.78
C THR A 257 10.45 16.94 11.97
N PHE A 258 10.79 16.46 13.15
CA PHE A 258 10.13 16.79 14.41
C PHE A 258 11.11 17.55 15.28
N THR A 259 10.74 18.79 15.69
CA THR A 259 11.56 19.65 16.54
C THR A 259 11.06 19.61 17.96
N PHE A 260 11.96 19.32 18.90
CA PHE A 260 11.68 19.27 20.33
C PHE A 260 12.44 20.38 21.06
N LEU A 261 11.82 21.03 22.05
CA LEU A 261 12.44 21.91 23.00
C LEU A 261 12.26 21.32 24.40
N ASP A 262 13.38 21.04 25.09
CA ASP A 262 13.40 20.39 26.40
C ASP A 262 12.52 19.10 26.43
N GLY A 263 12.59 18.31 25.35
CA GLY A 263 11.86 17.06 25.21
C GLY A 263 10.37 17.20 24.85
N LYS A 264 9.86 18.42 24.63
CA LYS A 264 8.49 18.65 24.16
C LYS A 264 8.48 18.92 22.66
N LEU A 265 7.65 18.21 21.93
CA LEU A 265 7.42 18.43 20.49
C LEU A 265 6.78 19.81 20.28
N VAL A 266 7.44 20.65 19.48
CA VAL A 266 7.02 22.04 19.21
C VAL A 266 6.76 22.32 17.73
N ASP A 267 7.34 21.53 16.83
CA ASP A 267 7.15 21.72 15.39
C ASP A 267 7.27 20.41 14.62
N LYS A 268 6.59 20.35 13.48
CA LYS A 268 6.51 19.20 12.55
C LYS A 268 6.58 19.70 11.12
N GLU A 269 7.52 19.19 10.37
CA GLU A 269 7.70 19.50 8.95
C GLU A 269 7.79 18.22 8.14
N MET A 270 7.37 18.27 6.87
CA MET A 270 7.53 17.16 5.95
C MET A 270 8.00 17.65 4.58
N GLN A 271 8.72 16.80 3.88
CA GLN A 271 9.14 16.99 2.51
C GLN A 271 8.97 15.68 1.75
N LEU A 272 8.27 15.73 0.61
CA LEU A 272 8.18 14.61 -0.32
C LEU A 272 9.41 14.60 -1.23
N LEU A 273 10.19 13.51 -1.22
CA LEU A 273 11.40 13.35 -2.00
C LEU A 273 11.17 12.36 -3.15
N PHE A 274 11.58 12.74 -4.37
CA PHE A 274 11.40 11.90 -5.55
C PHE A 274 12.56 10.91 -5.70
N VAL A 275 12.34 9.65 -5.35
CA VAL A 275 13.36 8.58 -5.34
C VAL A 275 13.73 8.16 -6.75
N LYS A 276 12.74 7.97 -7.63
CA LYS A 276 12.94 7.42 -8.99
C LYS A 276 13.93 8.25 -9.83
N GLU A 277 14.00 9.56 -9.60
CA GLU A 277 14.95 10.47 -10.30
C GLU A 277 16.16 10.83 -9.43
N PHE A 278 16.38 10.17 -8.29
CA PHE A 278 17.56 10.42 -7.50
C PHE A 278 18.82 10.07 -8.33
N PRO A 279 19.80 11.01 -8.48
CA PRO A 279 20.85 10.89 -9.49
C PRO A 279 21.90 9.82 -9.17
N LYS A 280 21.91 9.28 -7.95
CA LYS A 280 22.88 8.28 -7.51
C LYS A 280 22.20 6.93 -7.31
N ARG A 281 22.98 5.87 -7.44
CA ARG A 281 22.62 4.49 -7.16
C ARG A 281 23.64 3.87 -6.20
N ASN A 282 23.18 3.15 -5.19
CA ASN A 282 24.08 2.38 -4.35
C ASN A 282 24.50 1.10 -5.09
N ALA A 283 25.82 0.93 -5.29
CA ALA A 283 26.37 -0.16 -6.12
C ALA A 283 26.10 -1.56 -5.57
N GLN A 284 26.09 -1.72 -4.25
CA GLN A 284 25.82 -3.01 -3.61
C GLN A 284 24.37 -3.42 -3.83
N VAL A 285 23.43 -2.51 -3.57
CA VAL A 285 22.00 -2.76 -3.76
C VAL A 285 21.67 -2.95 -5.25
N GLN A 286 22.37 -2.21 -6.15
CA GLN A 286 22.24 -2.43 -7.60
C GLN A 286 22.66 -3.86 -7.98
N ALA A 287 23.77 -4.35 -7.47
CA ALA A 287 24.23 -5.71 -7.77
C ALA A 287 23.24 -6.78 -7.26
N MET A 288 22.59 -6.56 -6.11
CA MET A 288 21.53 -7.45 -5.61
C MET A 288 20.32 -7.45 -6.57
N VAL A 289 19.85 -6.28 -6.98
CA VAL A 289 18.71 -6.14 -7.92
C VAL A 289 19.02 -6.76 -9.27
N ASP A 290 20.23 -6.57 -9.81
CA ASP A 290 20.69 -7.19 -11.06
C ASP A 290 20.70 -8.73 -10.95
N GLY A 291 21.15 -9.24 -9.79
CA GLY A 291 21.12 -10.67 -9.48
C GLY A 291 19.70 -11.26 -9.51
N PHE A 292 18.75 -10.62 -8.84
CA PHE A 292 17.34 -11.03 -8.85
C PHE A 292 16.72 -10.96 -10.26
N ASN A 293 17.04 -9.93 -11.03
CA ASN A 293 16.54 -9.72 -12.40
C ASN A 293 17.23 -10.61 -13.46
N SER A 294 18.20 -11.49 -13.08
CA SER A 294 18.98 -12.27 -14.03
C SER A 294 18.24 -13.44 -14.69
N ASN A 295 17.07 -13.85 -14.18
CA ASN A 295 16.32 -15.00 -14.68
C ASN A 295 15.75 -14.75 -16.10
N GLU A 296 16.17 -15.59 -17.07
CA GLU A 296 15.78 -15.49 -18.48
C GLU A 296 14.29 -15.73 -18.71
N TYR A 297 13.63 -16.53 -17.88
CA TYR A 297 12.18 -16.77 -17.96
C TYR A 297 11.38 -15.46 -18.02
N PHE A 298 11.71 -14.52 -17.16
CA PHE A 298 11.02 -13.22 -17.07
C PHE A 298 11.32 -12.29 -18.28
N ARG A 299 12.37 -12.57 -19.06
CA ARG A 299 12.75 -11.82 -20.27
C ARG A 299 12.13 -12.38 -21.54
N THR A 300 11.48 -13.54 -21.47
CA THR A 300 10.81 -14.16 -22.63
C THR A 300 9.74 -13.22 -23.18
N VAL A 301 9.84 -12.88 -24.47
CA VAL A 301 8.85 -12.05 -25.17
C VAL A 301 7.60 -12.88 -25.46
N VAL A 302 6.44 -12.37 -25.09
CA VAL A 302 5.13 -13.02 -25.25
C VAL A 302 4.37 -12.44 -26.44
N THR A 303 4.41 -11.11 -26.60
CA THR A 303 3.74 -10.38 -27.70
C THR A 303 4.44 -9.04 -27.93
N THR A 304 3.95 -8.21 -28.86
CA THR A 304 4.40 -6.84 -29.07
C THR A 304 3.24 -5.88 -28.91
N ASN A 305 3.37 -4.89 -28.02
CA ASN A 305 2.41 -3.81 -27.91
C ASN A 305 2.73 -2.71 -28.92
N LEU A 306 1.75 -2.35 -29.75
CA LEU A 306 1.96 -1.40 -30.87
C LEU A 306 1.86 0.08 -30.44
N THR A 307 0.96 0.38 -29.46
CA THR A 307 0.75 1.74 -28.95
C THR A 307 0.87 1.78 -27.45
N PRO A 308 1.38 2.90 -26.86
CA PRO A 308 1.42 3.02 -25.40
C PRO A 308 0.02 2.88 -24.80
N VAL A 309 -0.10 2.09 -23.73
CA VAL A 309 -1.29 1.97 -22.90
C VAL A 309 -1.03 2.71 -21.60
N GLU A 310 -1.78 3.79 -21.36
CA GLU A 310 -1.56 4.72 -20.25
C GLU A 310 -2.73 4.76 -19.26
N SER A 311 -3.69 3.85 -19.40
CA SER A 311 -4.89 3.81 -18.56
C SER A 311 -5.08 2.41 -17.97
N TYR A 312 -5.43 2.36 -16.69
CA TYR A 312 -5.82 1.11 -16.00
C TYR A 312 -7.00 0.43 -16.66
N GLU A 313 -7.97 1.21 -17.17
CA GLU A 313 -9.12 0.66 -17.91
C GLU A 313 -8.68 -0.09 -19.15
N SER A 314 -7.77 0.47 -19.94
CA SER A 314 -7.28 -0.17 -21.18
C SER A 314 -6.51 -1.47 -20.87
N LEU A 315 -5.72 -1.50 -19.80
CA LEU A 315 -5.07 -2.72 -19.30
C LEU A 315 -6.08 -3.73 -18.76
N GLY A 316 -7.08 -3.29 -18.03
CA GLY A 316 -8.21 -4.13 -17.60
C GLY A 316 -9.01 -4.70 -18.78
N CYS A 317 -9.16 -3.92 -19.87
CA CYS A 317 -9.76 -4.41 -21.10
C CYS A 317 -8.93 -5.52 -21.75
N LEU A 318 -7.60 -5.44 -21.74
CA LEU A 318 -6.73 -6.54 -22.19
C LEU A 318 -6.95 -7.80 -21.35
N MET A 319 -6.95 -7.69 -20.03
CA MET A 319 -7.18 -8.81 -19.12
C MET A 319 -8.55 -9.45 -19.35
N THR A 320 -9.59 -8.64 -19.43
CA THR A 320 -10.97 -9.15 -19.64
C THR A 320 -11.17 -9.75 -21.02
N ASP A 321 -10.53 -9.25 -22.08
CA ASP A 321 -10.56 -9.85 -23.41
C ASP A 321 -9.90 -11.23 -23.38
N ALA A 322 -8.79 -11.37 -22.67
CA ALA A 322 -8.09 -12.64 -22.54
C ALA A 322 -8.96 -13.70 -21.83
N ILE A 323 -9.44 -13.42 -20.62
CA ILE A 323 -10.22 -14.40 -19.86
C ILE A 323 -11.54 -14.73 -20.57
N ARG A 324 -12.24 -13.74 -21.14
CA ARG A 324 -13.47 -13.98 -21.90
C ARG A 324 -13.24 -14.81 -23.16
N THR A 325 -12.22 -14.49 -23.93
CA THR A 325 -11.96 -15.17 -25.22
C THR A 325 -11.54 -16.62 -25.01
N ILE A 326 -10.65 -16.85 -24.05
CA ILE A 326 -10.13 -18.20 -23.77
C ILE A 326 -11.18 -19.09 -23.09
N SER A 327 -12.04 -18.53 -22.25
CA SER A 327 -13.15 -19.28 -21.62
C SER A 327 -14.35 -19.48 -22.57
N GLY A 328 -14.47 -18.67 -23.63
CA GLY A 328 -15.62 -18.66 -24.52
C GLY A 328 -16.90 -18.06 -23.90
N ALA A 329 -16.77 -17.26 -22.83
CA ALA A 329 -17.89 -16.63 -22.16
C ALA A 329 -18.49 -15.45 -22.96
N ASP A 330 -19.76 -15.09 -22.66
CA ASP A 330 -20.40 -13.90 -23.24
C ASP A 330 -19.73 -12.63 -22.74
N MET A 331 -19.37 -12.56 -21.45
CA MET A 331 -18.73 -11.41 -20.82
C MET A 331 -17.59 -11.82 -19.88
N GLY A 332 -16.59 -10.96 -19.78
CA GLY A 332 -15.51 -11.07 -18.81
C GLY A 332 -15.40 -9.79 -17.98
N PHE A 333 -15.12 -9.92 -16.69
CA PHE A 333 -14.99 -8.79 -15.77
C PHE A 333 -13.69 -8.84 -14.97
N GLN A 334 -13.15 -7.64 -14.67
CA GLN A 334 -11.95 -7.44 -13.87
C GLN A 334 -12.14 -6.23 -12.97
N ASN A 335 -11.82 -6.37 -11.69
CA ASN A 335 -11.85 -5.26 -10.73
C ASN A 335 -10.67 -4.29 -10.92
N PRO A 336 -10.84 -3.00 -10.62
CA PRO A 336 -9.76 -2.01 -10.71
C PRO A 336 -8.51 -2.39 -9.91
N GLY A 337 -8.67 -2.83 -8.66
CA GLY A 337 -7.58 -3.24 -7.79
C GLY A 337 -6.78 -4.43 -8.27
N GLY A 338 -7.33 -5.23 -9.19
CA GLY A 338 -6.64 -6.37 -9.82
C GLY A 338 -5.71 -6.00 -10.97
N VAL A 339 -5.69 -4.73 -11.43
CA VAL A 339 -4.80 -4.25 -12.49
C VAL A 339 -3.60 -3.54 -11.84
N ARG A 340 -2.42 -4.17 -11.86
CA ARG A 340 -1.27 -3.71 -11.05
C ARG A 340 -0.14 -3.05 -11.84
N TYR A 341 -0.29 -2.87 -13.14
CA TYR A 341 0.70 -2.23 -14.00
C TYR A 341 0.24 -0.83 -14.40
N ASP A 342 1.11 0.18 -14.26
CA ASP A 342 0.72 1.58 -14.48
C ASP A 342 0.59 1.91 -15.97
N THR A 343 1.58 1.48 -16.77
CA THR A 343 1.66 1.79 -18.19
C THR A 343 2.37 0.67 -18.94
N LEU A 344 1.94 0.39 -20.17
CA LEU A 344 2.62 -0.54 -21.07
C LEU A 344 3.08 0.22 -22.32
N SER A 345 4.39 0.45 -22.44
CA SER A 345 4.98 1.16 -23.58
C SER A 345 4.81 0.38 -24.88
N ALA A 346 4.90 1.07 -26.04
CA ALA A 346 4.98 0.44 -27.35
C ALA A 346 6.33 -0.29 -27.51
N ARG A 347 6.36 -1.58 -27.23
CA ARG A 347 7.56 -2.44 -27.24
C ARG A 347 7.19 -3.93 -27.17
N PRO A 348 8.17 -4.83 -27.37
CA PRO A 348 8.00 -6.23 -26.98
C PRO A 348 7.58 -6.35 -25.52
N VAL A 349 6.55 -7.13 -25.25
CA VAL A 349 5.97 -7.41 -23.92
C VAL A 349 6.55 -8.73 -23.43
N THR A 350 7.09 -8.72 -22.25
CA THR A 350 7.76 -9.89 -21.66
C THR A 350 6.89 -10.62 -20.65
N MET A 351 7.29 -11.82 -20.29
CA MET A 351 6.68 -12.58 -19.20
C MET A 351 6.60 -11.76 -17.91
N LYS A 352 7.66 -11.00 -17.58
CA LYS A 352 7.67 -10.08 -16.42
C LYS A 352 6.51 -9.08 -16.48
N ASP A 353 6.23 -8.51 -17.64
CA ASP A 353 5.17 -7.51 -17.79
C ASP A 353 3.78 -8.10 -17.52
N ILE A 354 3.51 -9.30 -18.06
CA ILE A 354 2.23 -9.96 -17.87
C ILE A 354 2.00 -10.36 -16.41
N LEU A 355 3.02 -10.95 -15.79
CA LEU A 355 2.96 -11.33 -14.37
C LEU A 355 2.96 -10.12 -13.42
N ALA A 356 3.43 -8.96 -13.87
CA ALA A 356 3.33 -7.71 -13.12
C ALA A 356 1.97 -7.02 -13.32
N LEU A 357 1.32 -7.25 -14.46
CA LEU A 357 -0.05 -6.76 -14.72
C LEU A 357 -1.05 -7.46 -13.78
N ASP A 358 -0.89 -8.78 -13.59
CA ASP A 358 -1.67 -9.59 -12.65
C ASP A 358 -0.75 -10.44 -11.76
N PRO A 359 -0.27 -9.90 -10.64
CA PRO A 359 0.60 -10.63 -9.72
C PRO A 359 -0.14 -11.66 -8.85
N PHE A 360 -1.47 -11.61 -8.79
CA PHE A 360 -2.29 -12.41 -7.87
C PHE A 360 -2.52 -13.84 -8.36
N ASP A 361 -2.48 -14.03 -9.69
CA ASP A 361 -2.69 -15.33 -10.33
C ASP A 361 -3.99 -16.01 -9.88
N ASN A 362 -5.05 -15.22 -9.78
CA ASN A 362 -6.35 -15.67 -9.33
C ASN A 362 -6.94 -16.69 -10.30
N GLU A 363 -7.59 -17.72 -9.76
CA GLU A 363 -8.38 -18.66 -10.54
C GLU A 363 -9.56 -17.95 -11.20
N ILE A 364 -9.95 -18.37 -12.40
CA ILE A 364 -11.12 -17.81 -13.10
C ILE A 364 -12.35 -18.65 -12.80
N ILE A 365 -13.38 -17.97 -12.32
CA ILE A 365 -14.68 -18.54 -11.97
C ILE A 365 -15.69 -18.16 -13.05
N GLN A 366 -16.46 -19.15 -13.51
CA GLN A 366 -17.51 -18.97 -14.50
C GLN A 366 -18.88 -19.03 -13.85
N TYR A 367 -19.75 -18.11 -14.22
CA TYR A 367 -21.12 -17.96 -13.75
C TYR A 367 -22.12 -17.92 -14.91
N THR A 368 -23.37 -18.22 -14.59
CA THR A 368 -24.53 -17.95 -15.44
C THR A 368 -25.41 -16.90 -14.76
N LEU A 369 -25.20 -15.62 -15.05
CA LEU A 369 -25.88 -14.50 -14.41
C LEU A 369 -26.99 -13.92 -15.30
N SER A 370 -28.08 -13.47 -14.67
CA SER A 370 -29.08 -12.62 -15.33
C SER A 370 -28.52 -11.21 -15.55
N GLY A 371 -29.13 -10.45 -16.43
CA GLY A 371 -28.74 -9.04 -16.61
C GLY A 371 -28.94 -8.20 -15.35
N GLU A 372 -29.90 -8.53 -14.48
CA GLU A 372 -30.10 -7.87 -13.19
C GLU A 372 -28.93 -8.19 -12.22
N GLU A 373 -28.47 -9.44 -12.15
CA GLU A 373 -27.34 -9.86 -11.33
C GLU A 373 -26.03 -9.20 -11.80
N ILE A 374 -25.84 -9.01 -13.12
CA ILE A 374 -24.69 -8.31 -13.68
C ILE A 374 -24.68 -6.83 -13.22
N ILE A 375 -25.84 -6.16 -13.18
CA ILE A 375 -25.92 -4.78 -12.69
C ILE A 375 -25.53 -4.72 -11.19
N ARG A 376 -26.03 -5.67 -10.37
CA ARG A 376 -25.66 -5.76 -8.95
C ARG A 376 -24.15 -6.01 -8.75
N LEU A 377 -23.56 -6.90 -9.57
CA LEU A 377 -22.11 -7.11 -9.56
C LEU A 377 -21.34 -5.82 -9.86
N MET A 378 -21.76 -5.02 -10.84
CA MET A 378 -21.13 -3.72 -11.16
C MET A 378 -21.20 -2.74 -10.00
N GLN A 379 -22.34 -2.68 -9.31
CA GLN A 379 -22.52 -1.84 -8.13
C GLN A 379 -21.68 -2.30 -6.93
N SER A 380 -21.63 -3.60 -6.66
CA SER A 380 -20.80 -4.18 -5.60
C SER A 380 -19.31 -3.88 -5.82
N CYS A 381 -18.81 -4.02 -7.05
CA CYS A 381 -17.43 -3.65 -7.39
C CYS A 381 -17.15 -2.17 -7.11
N PHE A 382 -18.09 -1.30 -7.47
CA PHE A 382 -17.91 0.14 -7.26
C PHE A 382 -17.81 0.52 -5.78
N VAL A 383 -18.55 -0.16 -4.92
CA VAL A 383 -18.50 0.02 -3.46
C VAL A 383 -17.19 -0.55 -2.87
N THR A 384 -16.78 -1.76 -3.30
CA THR A 384 -15.68 -2.51 -2.70
C THR A 384 -14.32 -2.01 -3.17
N ASP A 385 -14.13 -1.79 -4.49
CA ASP A 385 -12.86 -1.39 -5.11
C ASP A 385 -12.80 0.12 -5.44
N HIS A 386 -13.78 0.89 -4.98
CA HIS A 386 -13.89 2.35 -5.21
C HIS A 386 -13.76 2.76 -6.68
N GLY A 387 -14.26 1.93 -7.59
CA GLY A 387 -14.17 2.18 -9.03
C GLY A 387 -15.01 1.26 -9.89
N PRO A 388 -15.21 1.63 -11.17
CA PRO A 388 -16.01 0.85 -12.09
C PRO A 388 -15.29 -0.42 -12.52
N ILE A 389 -16.03 -1.53 -12.61
CA ILE A 389 -15.54 -2.80 -13.11
C ILE A 389 -15.12 -2.70 -14.58
N TYR A 390 -13.97 -3.23 -14.97
CA TYR A 390 -13.55 -3.34 -16.38
C TYR A 390 -14.22 -4.53 -17.02
N CYS A 391 -14.54 -4.43 -18.33
CA CYS A 391 -15.35 -5.45 -18.99
C CYS A 391 -14.90 -5.80 -20.40
N SER A 392 -15.27 -7.03 -20.82
CA SER A 392 -15.21 -7.53 -22.19
C SER A 392 -16.55 -8.13 -22.58
N GLY A 393 -16.89 -8.13 -23.89
CA GLY A 393 -18.19 -8.57 -24.39
C GLY A 393 -19.32 -7.55 -24.24
N CYS A 394 -19.06 -6.45 -23.52
CA CYS A 394 -19.97 -5.32 -23.37
C CYS A 394 -19.23 -4.01 -23.20
N SER A 395 -19.98 -2.91 -23.17
CA SER A 395 -19.58 -1.59 -22.69
C SER A 395 -20.71 -1.01 -21.86
N TYR A 396 -20.43 -0.06 -20.96
CA TYR A 396 -21.50 0.56 -20.19
C TYR A 396 -21.20 2.00 -19.82
N THR A 397 -22.29 2.70 -19.48
CA THR A 397 -22.26 4.04 -18.91
C THR A 397 -22.96 4.03 -17.56
N TYR A 398 -22.52 4.87 -16.63
CA TYR A 398 -23.09 4.99 -15.30
C TYR A 398 -23.07 6.46 -14.81
N LYS A 399 -23.70 6.72 -13.70
CA LYS A 399 -23.61 7.98 -12.94
C LYS A 399 -23.26 7.65 -11.49
N VAL A 400 -22.65 8.60 -10.83
CA VAL A 400 -22.49 8.59 -9.38
C VAL A 400 -23.47 9.60 -8.80
N ASP A 401 -24.24 9.19 -7.80
CA ASP A 401 -25.18 10.06 -7.11
C ASP A 401 -24.49 10.86 -5.98
N ASP A 402 -25.28 11.69 -5.27
CA ASP A 402 -24.79 12.53 -4.18
C ASP A 402 -24.28 11.73 -2.96
N ASN A 403 -24.58 10.44 -2.88
CA ASN A 403 -24.12 9.54 -1.84
C ASN A 403 -22.85 8.77 -2.25
N GLY A 404 -22.35 8.96 -3.47
CA GLY A 404 -21.22 8.23 -4.02
C GLY A 404 -21.59 6.85 -4.57
N GLU A 405 -22.88 6.54 -4.80
CA GLU A 405 -23.33 5.25 -5.30
C GLU A 405 -23.44 5.22 -6.83
N MET A 406 -23.09 4.08 -7.44
CA MET A 406 -23.23 3.87 -8.87
C MET A 406 -24.69 3.68 -9.27
N THR A 407 -25.20 4.54 -10.15
CA THR A 407 -26.59 4.59 -10.60
C THR A 407 -26.70 4.76 -12.12
N ASP A 408 -27.92 4.69 -12.67
CA ASP A 408 -28.24 4.87 -14.11
C ASP A 408 -27.34 4.03 -15.04
N ILE A 409 -27.04 2.78 -14.64
CA ILE A 409 -26.16 1.87 -15.40
C ILE A 409 -26.84 1.41 -16.70
N LYS A 410 -26.23 1.67 -17.84
CA LYS A 410 -26.71 1.28 -19.16
C LYS A 410 -25.68 0.44 -19.89
N VAL A 411 -25.90 -0.85 -19.92
CA VAL A 411 -25.00 -1.81 -20.56
C VAL A 411 -25.42 -2.05 -22.01
N LYS A 412 -24.43 -2.04 -22.89
CA LYS A 412 -24.55 -2.36 -24.31
C LYS A 412 -23.67 -3.56 -24.64
N LEU A 413 -24.27 -4.64 -25.13
CA LEU A 413 -23.57 -5.85 -25.55
C LEU A 413 -22.68 -5.58 -26.76
N ALA A 414 -21.68 -6.45 -27.02
CA ALA A 414 -20.79 -6.35 -28.18
C ALA A 414 -21.53 -6.30 -29.54
N ASN A 415 -22.72 -6.92 -29.63
CA ASN A 415 -23.56 -6.85 -30.82
C ASN A 415 -24.38 -5.54 -30.94
N GLY A 416 -24.16 -4.57 -30.06
CA GLY A 416 -24.82 -3.26 -30.05
C GLY A 416 -26.20 -3.23 -29.39
N LYS A 417 -26.76 -4.36 -28.94
CA LYS A 417 -28.06 -4.42 -28.26
C LYS A 417 -27.92 -4.05 -26.77
N PRO A 418 -28.95 -3.45 -26.16
CA PRO A 418 -28.98 -3.24 -24.72
C PRO A 418 -29.00 -4.60 -23.98
N LEU A 419 -28.45 -4.64 -22.78
CA LEU A 419 -28.54 -5.79 -21.88
C LEU A 419 -30.01 -6.08 -21.57
N ASN A 420 -30.42 -7.35 -21.75
CA ASN A 420 -31.73 -7.77 -21.30
C ASN A 420 -31.62 -8.26 -19.85
N LEU A 421 -32.28 -7.54 -18.94
CA LEU A 421 -32.21 -7.79 -17.50
C LEU A 421 -32.62 -9.22 -17.08
N LYS A 422 -33.53 -9.87 -17.87
CA LYS A 422 -34.04 -11.22 -17.56
C LYS A 422 -33.34 -12.35 -18.32
N ALA A 423 -32.50 -12.02 -19.30
CA ALA A 423 -31.73 -13.04 -20.01
C ALA A 423 -30.54 -13.50 -19.17
N LYS A 424 -30.17 -14.75 -19.31
CA LYS A 424 -28.96 -15.31 -18.66
C LYS A 424 -27.78 -15.21 -19.64
N TYR A 425 -26.60 -14.92 -19.08
CA TYR A 425 -25.34 -14.75 -19.78
C TYR A 425 -24.24 -15.54 -19.07
N SER A 426 -23.35 -16.15 -19.83
CA SER A 426 -22.13 -16.72 -19.27
C SER A 426 -21.14 -15.61 -18.97
N VAL A 427 -20.66 -15.55 -17.74
CA VAL A 427 -19.78 -14.50 -17.21
C VAL A 427 -18.57 -15.13 -16.57
N VAL A 428 -17.38 -14.57 -16.80
CA VAL A 428 -16.15 -14.98 -16.13
C VAL A 428 -15.54 -13.80 -15.37
N MET A 429 -15.01 -14.10 -14.19
CA MET A 429 -14.30 -13.17 -13.33
C MET A 429 -13.25 -13.89 -12.49
N ASN A 430 -12.34 -13.16 -11.87
CA ASN A 430 -11.33 -13.74 -11.00
C ASN A 430 -11.93 -14.19 -9.65
N SER A 431 -11.25 -15.12 -8.96
CA SER A 431 -11.71 -15.70 -7.70
C SER A 431 -11.74 -14.71 -6.53
N TYR A 432 -10.96 -13.62 -6.58
CA TYR A 432 -11.06 -12.53 -5.60
C TYR A 432 -12.43 -11.86 -5.68
N MET A 433 -12.83 -11.40 -6.88
CA MET A 433 -14.17 -10.82 -7.10
C MET A 433 -15.29 -11.77 -6.65
N SER A 434 -15.15 -13.04 -7.00
CA SER A 434 -16.10 -14.11 -6.62
C SER A 434 -16.25 -14.28 -5.09
N SER A 435 -15.20 -13.99 -4.32
CA SER A 435 -15.17 -14.24 -2.87
C SER A 435 -15.47 -13.00 -2.03
N VAL A 436 -15.23 -11.81 -2.58
CA VAL A 436 -15.23 -10.55 -1.82
C VAL A 436 -16.41 -9.65 -2.19
N PHE A 437 -16.89 -9.71 -3.43
CA PHE A 437 -17.99 -8.85 -3.87
C PHE A 437 -19.33 -9.44 -3.42
N ASP A 438 -20.02 -8.72 -2.56
CA ASP A 438 -21.32 -9.13 -2.04
C ASP A 438 -22.45 -8.59 -2.94
N TYR A 439 -23.15 -9.48 -3.60
CA TYR A 439 -24.34 -9.18 -4.39
C TYR A 439 -25.24 -10.42 -4.51
N GLU A 440 -26.55 -10.22 -4.57
CA GLU A 440 -27.51 -11.33 -4.74
C GLU A 440 -27.40 -11.96 -6.13
N HIS A 441 -27.12 -13.25 -6.19
CA HIS A 441 -27.08 -14.06 -7.41
C HIS A 441 -27.49 -15.50 -7.12
N GLU A 442 -27.98 -16.23 -8.16
CA GLU A 442 -28.47 -17.61 -8.04
C GLU A 442 -27.37 -18.66 -8.25
N ASP A 443 -26.42 -18.41 -9.17
CA ASP A 443 -25.39 -19.36 -9.55
C ASP A 443 -24.18 -19.24 -8.61
N GLU A 444 -23.80 -20.31 -7.95
CA GLU A 444 -22.64 -20.36 -7.03
C GLU A 444 -21.28 -20.22 -7.74
N GLY A 445 -21.28 -20.25 -9.07
CA GLY A 445 -20.07 -20.22 -9.89
C GLY A 445 -19.35 -21.57 -9.96
N THR A 446 -18.58 -21.74 -10.99
CA THR A 446 -17.79 -22.96 -11.24
C THR A 446 -16.36 -22.58 -11.60
N SER A 447 -15.38 -23.17 -10.92
CA SER A 447 -13.98 -22.98 -11.26
C SER A 447 -13.69 -23.49 -12.67
N THR A 448 -12.91 -22.72 -13.42
CA THR A 448 -12.36 -23.15 -14.71
C THR A 448 -11.09 -23.98 -14.55
N PHE A 449 -10.56 -24.12 -13.32
CA PHE A 449 -9.26 -24.71 -13.00
C PHE A 449 -8.09 -24.07 -13.76
N ARG A 450 -8.25 -22.81 -14.17
CA ARG A 450 -7.24 -22.03 -14.87
C ARG A 450 -7.11 -20.66 -14.22
N THR A 451 -5.88 -20.14 -14.18
CA THR A 451 -5.63 -18.82 -13.63
C THR A 451 -5.79 -17.74 -14.70
N SER A 452 -5.94 -16.51 -14.25
CA SER A 452 -5.97 -15.32 -15.11
C SER A 452 -4.70 -15.19 -15.95
N ASN A 453 -3.52 -15.47 -15.37
CA ASN A 453 -2.25 -15.45 -16.10
C ASN A 453 -2.17 -16.55 -17.17
N ASP A 454 -2.62 -17.78 -16.88
CA ASP A 454 -2.66 -18.85 -17.86
C ASP A 454 -3.50 -18.46 -19.08
N MET A 455 -4.68 -17.86 -18.85
CA MET A 455 -5.55 -17.41 -19.93
C MET A 455 -4.97 -16.21 -20.68
N MET A 456 -4.34 -15.26 -19.99
CA MET A 456 -3.65 -14.13 -20.64
C MET A 456 -2.50 -14.62 -21.52
N LEU A 457 -1.65 -15.51 -21.04
CA LEU A 457 -0.52 -16.05 -21.80
C LEU A 457 -0.99 -16.81 -23.03
N GLU A 458 -2.05 -17.62 -22.91
CA GLU A 458 -2.64 -18.31 -24.05
C GLU A 458 -3.21 -17.31 -25.07
N TYR A 459 -4.00 -16.34 -24.63
CA TYR A 459 -4.54 -15.28 -25.49
C TYR A 459 -3.43 -14.53 -26.24
N LEU A 460 -2.40 -14.09 -25.54
CA LEU A 460 -1.29 -13.33 -26.13
C LEU A 460 -0.44 -14.19 -27.08
N SER A 461 -0.29 -15.49 -26.81
CA SER A 461 0.40 -16.40 -27.74
C SER A 461 -0.30 -16.52 -29.10
N GLN A 462 -1.61 -16.27 -29.12
CA GLN A 462 -2.43 -16.25 -30.36
C GLN A 462 -2.45 -14.85 -31.03
N HIS A 463 -1.92 -13.82 -30.33
CA HIS A 463 -1.90 -12.42 -30.78
C HIS A 463 -0.45 -11.90 -30.76
N PRO A 464 0.33 -12.09 -31.85
CA PRO A 464 1.72 -11.64 -31.93
C PRO A 464 1.88 -10.14 -31.72
N GLU A 465 0.82 -9.38 -32.00
CA GLU A 465 0.72 -7.93 -31.80
C GLU A 465 -0.59 -7.58 -31.11
N ILE A 466 -0.55 -6.60 -30.20
CA ILE A 466 -1.73 -6.06 -29.49
C ILE A 466 -1.74 -4.53 -29.62
N ASP A 467 -2.94 -3.95 -29.59
CA ASP A 467 -3.15 -2.50 -29.60
C ASP A 467 -4.33 -2.14 -28.67
N TYR A 468 -3.98 -1.80 -27.43
CA TYR A 468 -4.94 -1.38 -26.39
C TYR A 468 -4.83 0.09 -26.02
N GLY A 469 -4.00 0.90 -26.69
CA GLY A 469 -3.71 2.26 -26.29
C GLY A 469 -4.91 3.22 -26.20
N LYS A 470 -6.04 2.86 -26.84
CA LYS A 470 -7.27 3.69 -26.86
C LYS A 470 -8.54 2.89 -26.56
N VAL A 471 -8.41 1.70 -25.99
CA VAL A 471 -9.58 0.89 -25.67
C VAL A 471 -10.22 1.42 -24.39
N SER A 472 -11.49 1.83 -24.49
CA SER A 472 -12.32 2.24 -23.35
C SER A 472 -13.73 1.66 -23.54
N ARG A 473 -14.30 1.12 -22.47
CA ARG A 473 -15.63 0.47 -22.47
C ARG A 473 -16.52 0.96 -21.33
N VAL A 474 -15.98 1.82 -20.48
CA VAL A 474 -16.66 2.34 -19.30
C VAL A 474 -16.69 3.86 -19.38
N THR A 475 -17.84 4.47 -19.12
CA THR A 475 -17.98 5.94 -19.18
C THR A 475 -18.90 6.44 -18.08
N GLU A 476 -18.38 7.30 -17.22
CA GLU A 476 -19.17 8.08 -16.28
C GLU A 476 -19.86 9.25 -17.02
N LYS A 477 -21.11 9.61 -16.66
CA LYS A 477 -21.95 10.64 -17.31
C LYS A 477 -22.32 11.78 -16.39
#